data_686eb61c37fc5bb734ad66664b885aeb
#
_entry.id   686eb61c37fc5bb734ad66664b885aeb
#
_cell.length_a   1.000
_cell.length_b   1.000
_cell.length_c   1.000
_cell.angle_alpha   90.00
_cell.angle_beta   90.00
_cell.angle_gamma   90.00
#
_symmetry.space_group_name_H-M   'P 1'
#
loop_
_entity.id
_entity.type
_entity.pdbx_description
1 polymer ?
#
loop_
_entity_poly.entity_id
_entity_poly.type
_entity_poly.pdbx_seq_one_letter_code
_entity_poly.pdbx_strand_id
1 'polypeptide(L)'
;MTEAYIVEAVRTPVGRRGGGLGAAHPADLGAHVLKELIARSGVDPAAVEDVVFGCLDTVGPQAGDIARTSWLAAGLPEEVPGVTVDRQCGSSQQALHFAAQGVLSGTQDLVVAGGTQNMTQIPIAFASRRAAEPLGLTQGPYAGSEGWRARYGDAPVNQFHGAQLIAEKWDISRRDMEEFALTSHHRAIRAIDEGRFARETVAYGDVTADEGPRRDTTLEKMAGLRPVVEGGTITAACSSQVSDGAAALLIASERAVAEHGLTPRARVHHLSVRGEDPIRMLSAPIPATAYALKKTGLTIDAIDLVEINEAFAPVVLAWLKETGADPERVNVNGGAIALGHPLGATGARLMTTLLHELERTGGRYGLQTMCEGGGQANVTIVERL
;
A
#
# COMPACT_ATOMS: atom_id res chain seq x y z
N MET A 1 -16.40 -7.59 -23.02
CA MET A 1 -15.21 -7.86 -22.16
C MET A 1 -15.74 -7.95 -20.74
N THR A 2 -15.31 -8.93 -19.98
CA THR A 2 -15.68 -9.07 -18.57
C THR A 2 -15.14 -7.89 -17.78
N GLU A 3 -15.96 -7.30 -16.92
CA GLU A 3 -15.55 -6.21 -16.02
C GLU A 3 -15.15 -6.82 -14.66
N ALA A 4 -14.29 -6.12 -13.93
CA ALA A 4 -13.92 -6.47 -12.56
C ALA A 4 -14.38 -5.34 -11.62
N TYR A 5 -15.11 -5.72 -10.59
CA TYR A 5 -15.70 -4.80 -9.62
C TYR A 5 -15.10 -5.01 -8.23
N ILE A 6 -14.90 -3.93 -7.51
CA ILE A 6 -14.68 -3.95 -6.07
C ILE A 6 -16.06 -3.88 -5.42
N VAL A 7 -16.42 -4.89 -4.63
CA VAL A 7 -17.72 -4.98 -3.97
C VAL A 7 -17.64 -4.70 -2.48
N GLU A 8 -16.51 -4.99 -1.84
CA GLU A 8 -16.27 -4.63 -0.44
C GLU A 8 -14.77 -4.37 -0.18
N ALA A 9 -14.49 -3.53 0.82
CA ALA A 9 -13.13 -3.18 1.21
C ALA A 9 -13.08 -2.80 2.70
N VAL A 10 -12.16 -3.43 3.44
CA VAL A 10 -11.98 -3.23 4.87
C VAL A 10 -10.52 -3.26 5.26
N ARG A 11 -10.18 -2.64 6.40
CA ARG A 11 -8.85 -2.66 6.97
C ARG A 11 -8.85 -2.68 8.51
N THR A 12 -7.78 -3.12 9.11
CA THR A 12 -7.51 -2.83 10.52
C THR A 12 -7.17 -1.33 10.68
N PRO A 13 -7.22 -0.78 11.88
CA PRO A 13 -6.38 0.37 12.20
C PRO A 13 -4.92 0.06 11.85
N VAL A 14 -4.14 1.08 11.53
CA VAL A 14 -2.70 0.92 11.36
C VAL A 14 -2.01 1.08 12.72
N GLY A 15 -1.38 0.01 13.18
CA GLY A 15 -0.60 0.00 14.42
C GLY A 15 0.76 0.66 14.22
N ARG A 16 1.20 1.47 15.16
CA ARG A 16 2.57 1.96 15.21
C ARG A 16 3.53 0.86 15.68
N ARG A 17 4.80 1.01 15.40
CA ARG A 17 5.84 0.11 15.90
C ARG A 17 5.75 -0.06 17.43
N GLY A 18 5.57 -1.30 17.89
CA GLY A 18 5.39 -1.62 19.31
C GLY A 18 4.09 -1.08 19.91
N GLY A 19 3.11 -0.72 19.09
CA GLY A 19 1.76 -0.33 19.49
C GLY A 19 0.83 -1.52 19.72
N GLY A 20 -0.46 -1.26 19.72
CA GLY A 20 -1.48 -2.24 20.08
C GLY A 20 -1.57 -3.46 19.16
N LEU A 21 -1.13 -3.34 17.88
CA LEU A 21 -1.07 -4.47 16.96
C LEU A 21 0.26 -5.24 16.99
N GLY A 22 1.30 -4.71 17.65
CA GLY A 22 2.66 -5.27 17.60
C GLY A 22 2.78 -6.71 18.08
N ALA A 23 1.96 -7.14 19.04
CA ALA A 23 1.95 -8.52 19.54
C ALA A 23 1.03 -9.46 18.74
N ALA A 24 0.19 -8.94 17.84
CA ALA A 24 -0.74 -9.73 17.05
C ALA A 24 0.00 -10.63 16.06
N HIS A 25 -0.40 -11.89 15.94
CA HIS A 25 0.12 -12.76 14.90
C HIS A 25 -0.31 -12.22 13.53
N PRO A 26 0.60 -12.10 12.52
CA PRO A 26 0.24 -11.51 11.23
C PRO A 26 -0.88 -12.26 10.49
N ALA A 27 -0.96 -13.58 10.66
CA ALA A 27 -2.08 -14.34 10.11
C ALA A 27 -3.42 -14.02 10.80
N ASP A 28 -3.41 -13.69 12.11
CA ASP A 28 -4.63 -13.29 12.83
C ASP A 28 -5.10 -11.90 12.42
N LEU A 29 -4.17 -10.97 12.09
CA LEU A 29 -4.52 -9.68 11.48
C LEU A 29 -5.20 -9.88 10.13
N GLY A 30 -4.63 -10.75 9.27
CA GLY A 30 -5.24 -11.15 8.00
C GLY A 30 -6.60 -11.81 8.18
N ALA A 31 -6.69 -12.78 9.10
CA ALA A 31 -7.95 -13.48 9.41
C ALA A 31 -9.05 -12.53 9.88
N HIS A 32 -8.68 -11.48 10.64
CA HIS A 32 -9.62 -10.50 11.16
C HIS A 32 -10.30 -9.70 10.04
N VAL A 33 -9.54 -9.19 9.09
CA VAL A 33 -10.11 -8.46 7.94
C VAL A 33 -10.86 -9.38 6.98
N LEU A 34 -10.42 -10.64 6.83
CA LEU A 34 -11.12 -11.63 6.01
C LEU A 34 -12.50 -11.96 6.56
N LYS A 35 -12.62 -12.22 7.87
CA LYS A 35 -13.92 -12.45 8.53
C LYS A 35 -14.88 -11.28 8.31
N GLU A 36 -14.40 -10.08 8.51
CA GLU A 36 -15.23 -8.89 8.35
C GLU A 36 -15.61 -8.64 6.90
N LEU A 37 -14.69 -8.84 5.96
CA LEU A 37 -14.96 -8.72 4.53
C LEU A 37 -16.10 -9.64 4.08
N ILE A 38 -16.03 -10.91 4.47
CA ILE A 38 -17.07 -11.90 4.18
C ILE A 38 -18.39 -11.54 4.88
N ALA A 39 -18.34 -11.15 6.15
CA ALA A 39 -19.53 -10.76 6.90
C ALA A 39 -20.26 -9.55 6.27
N ARG A 40 -19.50 -8.53 5.85
CA ARG A 40 -20.07 -7.32 5.21
C ARG A 40 -20.61 -7.57 3.81
N SER A 41 -19.90 -8.36 3.02
CA SER A 41 -20.33 -8.69 1.67
C SER A 41 -21.56 -9.60 1.65
N GLY A 42 -21.74 -10.41 2.70
CA GLY A 42 -22.81 -11.41 2.79
C GLY A 42 -22.65 -12.58 1.82
N VAL A 43 -21.50 -12.69 1.15
CA VAL A 43 -21.22 -13.77 0.21
C VAL A 43 -20.96 -15.08 0.94
N ASP A 44 -21.37 -16.20 0.35
CA ASP A 44 -20.93 -17.51 0.81
C ASP A 44 -19.41 -17.63 0.66
N PRO A 45 -18.63 -17.81 1.74
CA PRO A 45 -17.19 -17.92 1.65
C PRO A 45 -16.71 -19.07 0.76
N ALA A 46 -17.51 -20.12 0.59
CA ALA A 46 -17.19 -21.23 -0.31
C ALA A 46 -17.24 -20.85 -1.80
N ALA A 47 -17.87 -19.72 -2.14
CA ALA A 47 -17.89 -19.18 -3.50
C ALA A 47 -16.59 -18.42 -3.87
N VAL A 48 -15.75 -18.11 -2.90
CA VAL A 48 -14.45 -17.48 -3.16
C VAL A 48 -13.51 -18.49 -3.82
N GLU A 49 -12.94 -18.10 -4.96
CA GLU A 49 -12.12 -19.01 -5.77
C GLU A 49 -10.62 -18.91 -5.45
N ASP A 50 -10.17 -17.77 -4.89
CA ASP A 50 -8.78 -17.58 -4.49
C ASP A 50 -8.62 -16.41 -3.49
N VAL A 51 -7.54 -16.46 -2.71
CA VAL A 51 -7.11 -15.39 -1.81
C VAL A 51 -5.70 -14.96 -2.18
N VAL A 52 -5.55 -13.74 -2.68
CA VAL A 52 -4.25 -13.19 -3.08
C VAL A 52 -3.82 -12.13 -2.07
N PHE A 53 -2.79 -12.39 -1.28
CA PHE A 53 -2.32 -11.47 -0.23
C PHE A 53 -0.90 -11.00 -0.46
N GLY A 54 -0.67 -9.70 -0.26
CA GLY A 54 0.64 -9.10 -0.18
C GLY A 54 1.28 -9.31 1.19
N CYS A 55 2.55 -9.73 1.19
CA CYS A 55 3.40 -9.78 2.37
C CYS A 55 4.87 -9.78 1.96
N LEU A 56 5.72 -9.07 2.72
CA LEU A 56 7.17 -9.06 2.53
C LEU A 56 7.86 -9.72 3.72
N ASP A 57 9.18 -9.99 3.51
CA ASP A 57 9.97 -10.62 4.57
C ASP A 57 9.24 -11.85 5.15
N THR A 58 8.85 -12.76 4.25
CA THR A 58 8.05 -13.95 4.56
C THR A 58 8.85 -15.00 5.33
N VAL A 59 9.20 -14.66 6.57
CA VAL A 59 9.93 -15.52 7.52
C VAL A 59 9.13 -15.69 8.80
N GLY A 60 9.38 -16.79 9.53
CA GLY A 60 8.70 -17.07 10.80
C GLY A 60 7.18 -16.99 10.67
N PRO A 61 6.49 -16.14 11.46
CA PRO A 61 5.02 -16.07 11.44
C PRO A 61 4.42 -15.51 10.15
N GLN A 62 5.23 -14.95 9.24
CA GLN A 62 4.82 -14.49 7.91
C GLN A 62 5.18 -15.49 6.78
N ALA A 63 5.81 -16.61 7.10
CA ALA A 63 6.20 -17.62 6.13
C ALA A 63 5.05 -18.58 5.76
N GLY A 64 5.29 -19.43 4.78
CA GLY A 64 4.42 -20.56 4.47
C GLY A 64 3.06 -20.20 3.89
N ASP A 65 3.01 -19.22 3.02
CA ASP A 65 1.78 -18.70 2.40
C ASP A 65 0.81 -18.08 3.42
N ILE A 66 1.06 -16.83 3.76
CA ILE A 66 0.24 -16.13 4.74
C ILE A 66 -1.20 -15.87 4.28
N ALA A 67 -1.46 -15.81 2.97
CA ALA A 67 -2.81 -15.71 2.43
C ALA A 67 -3.65 -16.90 2.87
N ARG A 68 -3.16 -18.10 2.58
CA ARG A 68 -3.81 -19.35 2.94
C ARG A 68 -3.92 -19.52 4.46
N THR A 69 -2.84 -19.20 5.19
CA THR A 69 -2.83 -19.29 6.66
C THR A 69 -3.85 -18.35 7.29
N SER A 70 -3.97 -17.11 6.80
CA SER A 70 -4.98 -16.14 7.27
C SER A 70 -6.40 -16.60 7.00
N TRP A 71 -6.66 -17.15 5.81
CA TRP A 71 -7.97 -17.70 5.45
C TRP A 71 -8.40 -18.83 6.38
N LEU A 72 -7.52 -19.79 6.61
CA LEU A 72 -7.77 -20.92 7.53
C LEU A 72 -7.90 -20.46 8.99
N ALA A 73 -7.07 -19.53 9.43
CA ALA A 73 -7.16 -18.94 10.78
C ALA A 73 -8.48 -18.17 10.99
N ALA A 74 -9.08 -17.68 9.90
CA ALA A 74 -10.41 -17.09 9.93
C ALA A 74 -11.52 -18.14 10.13
N GLY A 75 -11.23 -19.44 10.06
CA GLY A 75 -12.22 -20.51 10.13
C GLY A 75 -13.07 -20.61 8.87
N LEU A 76 -12.56 -20.13 7.74
CA LEU A 76 -13.22 -20.12 6.43
C LEU A 76 -12.95 -21.44 5.70
N PRO A 77 -13.71 -21.79 4.62
CA PRO A 77 -13.67 -23.10 3.95
C PRO A 77 -12.28 -23.53 3.47
N GLU A 78 -11.93 -24.80 3.70
CA GLU A 78 -10.63 -25.36 3.35
C GLU A 78 -10.41 -25.53 1.84
N GLU A 79 -11.48 -25.49 1.04
CA GLU A 79 -11.43 -25.61 -0.40
C GLU A 79 -10.85 -24.38 -1.10
N VAL A 80 -10.90 -23.20 -0.45
CA VAL A 80 -10.43 -21.95 -1.03
C VAL A 80 -8.91 -21.84 -0.92
N PRO A 81 -8.17 -21.81 -2.00
CA PRO A 81 -6.71 -21.68 -2.00
C PRO A 81 -6.26 -20.27 -1.61
N GLY A 82 -4.95 -20.08 -1.50
CA GLY A 82 -4.37 -18.77 -1.30
C GLY A 82 -2.98 -18.68 -1.91
N VAL A 83 -2.53 -17.47 -2.20
CA VAL A 83 -1.18 -17.19 -2.66
C VAL A 83 -0.65 -15.89 -2.08
N THR A 84 0.61 -15.93 -1.65
CA THR A 84 1.32 -14.76 -1.15
C THR A 84 2.11 -14.10 -2.26
N VAL A 85 1.98 -12.77 -2.39
CA VAL A 85 2.65 -11.95 -3.42
C VAL A 85 3.63 -11.00 -2.76
N ASP A 86 4.86 -10.97 -3.25
CA ASP A 86 5.86 -9.97 -2.94
C ASP A 86 6.16 -9.12 -4.19
N ARG A 87 5.69 -7.88 -4.17
CA ARG A 87 6.11 -6.77 -5.04
C ARG A 87 6.56 -5.60 -4.19
N GLN A 88 7.37 -5.91 -3.20
CA GLN A 88 7.85 -4.91 -2.26
C GLN A 88 6.68 -4.08 -1.66
N CYS A 89 6.81 -2.77 -1.53
CA CYS A 89 5.77 -1.89 -0.98
C CYS A 89 4.39 -2.03 -1.67
N GLY A 90 4.35 -2.42 -2.95
CA GLY A 90 3.15 -2.58 -3.77
C GLY A 90 2.49 -3.96 -3.69
N SER A 91 2.88 -4.85 -2.78
CA SER A 91 2.45 -6.25 -2.75
C SER A 91 0.93 -6.42 -2.74
N SER A 92 0.18 -5.74 -1.88
CA SER A 92 -1.28 -5.85 -1.87
C SER A 92 -1.97 -5.06 -3.01
N GLN A 93 -1.33 -4.05 -3.58
CA GLN A 93 -1.83 -3.46 -4.83
C GLN A 93 -1.64 -4.44 -6.00
N GLN A 94 -0.53 -5.20 -6.02
CA GLN A 94 -0.34 -6.27 -6.99
C GLN A 94 -1.31 -7.42 -6.77
N ALA A 95 -1.65 -7.73 -5.52
CA ALA A 95 -2.70 -8.71 -5.19
C ALA A 95 -4.05 -8.29 -5.82
N LEU A 96 -4.44 -7.02 -5.69
CA LEU A 96 -5.61 -6.46 -6.37
C LEU A 96 -5.50 -6.58 -7.90
N HIS A 97 -4.32 -6.29 -8.47
CA HIS A 97 -4.11 -6.46 -9.92
C HIS A 97 -4.31 -7.91 -10.36
N PHE A 98 -3.75 -8.89 -9.65
CA PHE A 98 -3.90 -10.29 -9.99
C PHE A 98 -5.35 -10.78 -9.86
N ALA A 99 -6.05 -10.43 -8.78
CA ALA A 99 -7.45 -10.74 -8.60
C ALA A 99 -8.31 -10.15 -9.74
N ALA A 100 -8.15 -8.86 -10.03
CA ALA A 100 -8.86 -8.21 -11.13
C ALA A 100 -8.51 -8.80 -12.50
N GLN A 101 -7.25 -9.17 -12.76
CA GLN A 101 -6.82 -9.83 -13.99
C GLN A 101 -7.43 -11.23 -14.12
N GLY A 102 -7.51 -12.00 -13.03
CA GLY A 102 -8.20 -13.30 -12.99
C GLY A 102 -9.66 -13.15 -13.41
N VAL A 103 -10.35 -12.15 -12.86
CA VAL A 103 -11.75 -11.83 -13.22
C VAL A 103 -11.87 -11.34 -14.67
N LEU A 104 -11.06 -10.36 -15.08
CA LEU A 104 -11.09 -9.82 -16.45
C LEU A 104 -10.77 -10.86 -17.53
N SER A 105 -9.95 -11.88 -17.22
CA SER A 105 -9.65 -12.99 -18.12
C SER A 105 -10.76 -14.02 -18.21
N GLY A 106 -11.73 -13.99 -17.29
CA GLY A 106 -12.80 -14.97 -17.18
C GLY A 106 -12.33 -16.31 -16.57
N THR A 107 -11.15 -16.35 -15.95
CA THR A 107 -10.63 -17.54 -15.27
C THR A 107 -11.21 -17.69 -13.87
N GLN A 108 -11.56 -16.59 -13.24
CA GLN A 108 -12.14 -16.51 -11.90
C GLN A 108 -13.28 -15.49 -11.88
N ASP A 109 -14.22 -15.66 -10.95
CA ASP A 109 -15.37 -14.76 -10.81
C ASP A 109 -15.41 -14.01 -9.47
N LEU A 110 -14.88 -14.62 -8.41
CA LEU A 110 -14.91 -14.04 -7.07
C LEU A 110 -13.58 -14.30 -6.35
N VAL A 111 -12.82 -13.25 -6.12
CA VAL A 111 -11.45 -13.32 -5.59
C VAL A 111 -11.27 -12.33 -4.46
N VAL A 112 -10.63 -12.74 -3.38
CA VAL A 112 -10.19 -11.84 -2.32
C VAL A 112 -8.77 -11.35 -2.61
N ALA A 113 -8.58 -10.04 -2.61
CA ALA A 113 -7.27 -9.40 -2.68
C ALA A 113 -6.98 -8.66 -1.37
N GLY A 114 -5.76 -8.69 -0.90
CA GLY A 114 -5.43 -7.99 0.33
C GLY A 114 -3.95 -8.08 0.70
N GLY A 115 -3.69 -7.94 1.98
CA GLY A 115 -2.35 -8.13 2.52
C GLY A 115 -2.28 -7.90 4.02
N THR A 116 -1.23 -8.42 4.61
CA THR A 116 -0.93 -8.28 6.04
C THR A 116 0.56 -8.07 6.24
N GLN A 117 0.92 -7.32 7.26
CA GLN A 117 2.30 -7.10 7.66
C GLN A 117 2.40 -6.76 9.13
N ASN A 118 3.33 -7.39 9.84
CA ASN A 118 3.71 -7.01 11.19
C ASN A 118 5.20 -6.66 11.22
N MET A 119 5.52 -5.37 11.05
CA MET A 119 6.90 -4.88 11.01
C MET A 119 7.50 -4.68 12.41
N THR A 120 6.67 -4.76 13.46
CA THR A 120 7.14 -4.83 14.86
C THR A 120 7.86 -6.14 15.12
N GLN A 121 7.30 -7.27 14.66
CA GLN A 121 7.90 -8.60 14.84
C GLN A 121 8.95 -8.90 13.77
N ILE A 122 8.65 -8.58 12.51
CA ILE A 122 9.52 -8.83 11.36
C ILE A 122 9.90 -7.48 10.73
N PRO A 123 11.04 -6.89 11.13
CA PRO A 123 11.49 -5.61 10.57
C PRO A 123 11.76 -5.67 9.08
N ILE A 124 11.62 -4.53 8.39
CA ILE A 124 11.94 -4.41 6.96
C ILE A 124 13.34 -4.93 6.63
N ALA A 125 13.45 -5.66 5.54
CA ALA A 125 14.67 -6.31 5.06
C ALA A 125 15.23 -7.38 6.03
N PHE A 126 14.39 -7.94 6.89
CA PHE A 126 14.80 -9.02 7.81
C PHE A 126 15.32 -10.24 7.04
N ALA A 127 14.59 -10.67 6.00
CA ALA A 127 14.93 -11.82 5.20
C ALA A 127 16.33 -11.68 4.53
N SER A 128 16.63 -10.51 3.99
CA SER A 128 17.88 -10.26 3.26
C SER A 128 19.07 -9.91 4.17
N ARG A 129 18.82 -9.41 5.38
CA ARG A 129 19.90 -8.95 6.27
C ARG A 129 20.14 -9.86 7.45
N ARG A 130 19.08 -10.30 8.15
CA ARG A 130 19.19 -11.02 9.41
C ARG A 130 18.94 -12.52 9.30
N ALA A 131 17.94 -12.94 8.50
CA ALA A 131 17.68 -14.37 8.32
C ALA A 131 18.79 -15.07 7.54
N ALA A 132 19.54 -14.33 6.71
CA ALA A 132 20.66 -14.83 5.95
C ALA A 132 21.97 -14.98 6.76
N GLU A 133 22.13 -14.19 7.83
CA GLU A 133 23.33 -14.12 8.64
C GLU A 133 23.73 -15.48 9.29
N PRO A 134 22.81 -16.24 9.93
CA PRO A 134 23.15 -17.56 10.49
C PRO A 134 23.59 -18.60 9.46
N LEU A 135 23.24 -18.38 8.18
CA LEU A 135 23.62 -19.23 7.04
C LEU A 135 24.95 -18.80 6.41
N GLY A 136 25.62 -17.79 6.96
CA GLY A 136 26.84 -17.22 6.38
C GLY A 136 26.60 -16.45 5.07
N LEU A 137 25.35 -16.12 4.72
CA LEU A 137 25.01 -15.33 3.54
C LEU A 137 25.18 -13.85 3.86
N THR A 138 26.31 -13.28 3.46
CA THR A 138 26.69 -11.90 3.77
C THR A 138 26.29 -10.89 2.67
N GLN A 139 25.83 -11.41 1.52
CA GLN A 139 25.48 -10.59 0.35
C GLN A 139 23.97 -10.34 0.30
N GLY A 140 23.59 -9.08 0.11
CA GLY A 140 22.21 -8.70 -0.15
C GLY A 140 21.79 -9.01 -1.59
N PRO A 141 20.53 -8.71 -1.97
CA PRO A 141 19.97 -9.10 -3.27
C PRO A 141 20.68 -8.47 -4.48
N TYR A 142 21.42 -7.40 -4.30
CA TYR A 142 22.16 -6.70 -5.37
C TYR A 142 23.67 -6.91 -5.27
N ALA A 143 24.22 -6.87 -4.06
CA ALA A 143 25.65 -7.04 -3.81
C ALA A 143 26.11 -8.46 -4.17
N GLY A 144 27.23 -8.56 -4.88
CA GLY A 144 27.80 -9.85 -5.31
C GLY A 144 27.26 -10.37 -6.64
N SER A 145 26.20 -9.79 -7.21
CA SER A 145 25.74 -10.11 -8.56
C SER A 145 26.65 -9.45 -9.60
N GLU A 146 27.34 -10.26 -10.40
CA GLU A 146 28.22 -9.77 -11.48
C GLU A 146 27.41 -8.98 -12.54
N GLY A 147 26.25 -9.48 -12.94
CA GLY A 147 25.36 -8.81 -13.90
C GLY A 147 24.82 -7.48 -13.38
N TRP A 148 24.52 -7.41 -12.08
CA TRP A 148 24.12 -6.14 -11.47
C TRP A 148 25.26 -5.13 -11.50
N ARG A 149 26.43 -5.53 -11.03
CA ARG A 149 27.61 -4.66 -10.98
C ARG A 149 28.05 -4.18 -12.36
N ALA A 150 28.00 -5.04 -13.37
CA ALA A 150 28.32 -4.68 -14.74
C ALA A 150 27.42 -3.60 -15.30
N ARG A 151 26.15 -3.53 -14.86
CA ARG A 151 25.16 -2.57 -15.36
C ARG A 151 25.05 -1.30 -14.50
N TYR A 152 25.09 -1.43 -13.19
CA TYR A 152 24.80 -0.35 -12.24
C TYR A 152 25.97 0.04 -11.35
N GLY A 153 27.11 -0.66 -11.46
CA GLY A 153 28.29 -0.43 -10.62
C GLY A 153 28.04 -0.81 -9.15
N ASP A 154 28.76 -0.12 -8.28
CA ASP A 154 28.68 -0.29 -6.82
C ASP A 154 27.81 0.81 -6.14
N ALA A 155 26.90 1.43 -6.89
CA ALA A 155 26.02 2.45 -6.36
C ALA A 155 25.16 1.92 -5.20
N PRO A 156 24.97 2.68 -4.09
CA PRO A 156 24.13 2.25 -2.99
C PRO A 156 22.68 2.04 -3.42
N VAL A 157 22.12 0.86 -3.17
CA VAL A 157 20.72 0.53 -3.47
C VAL A 157 19.95 0.47 -2.15
N ASN A 158 19.33 1.55 -1.78
CA ASN A 158 18.44 1.62 -0.63
C ASN A 158 17.49 2.81 -0.75
N GLN A 159 16.36 2.73 -0.05
CA GLN A 159 15.29 3.72 -0.13
C GLN A 159 15.67 5.13 0.35
N PHE A 160 16.56 5.25 1.32
CA PHE A 160 17.00 6.56 1.83
C PHE A 160 17.86 7.29 0.81
N HIS A 161 18.77 6.56 0.15
CA HIS A 161 19.57 7.08 -0.95
C HIS A 161 18.67 7.48 -2.13
N GLY A 162 17.72 6.63 -2.51
CA GLY A 162 16.76 6.95 -3.56
C GLY A 162 15.92 8.18 -3.26
N ALA A 163 15.44 8.34 -2.02
CA ALA A 163 14.70 9.52 -1.58
C ALA A 163 15.56 10.79 -1.64
N GLN A 164 16.84 10.72 -1.26
CA GLN A 164 17.79 11.82 -1.34
C GLN A 164 18.04 12.24 -2.80
N LEU A 165 18.27 11.27 -3.71
CA LEU A 165 18.42 11.54 -5.14
C LEU A 165 17.18 12.21 -5.77
N ILE A 166 15.99 11.86 -5.30
CA ILE A 166 14.75 12.51 -5.74
C ILE A 166 14.71 13.95 -5.23
N ALA A 167 14.99 14.19 -3.94
CA ALA A 167 14.99 15.54 -3.38
C ALA A 167 15.96 16.45 -4.15
N GLU A 168 17.16 15.97 -4.47
CA GLU A 168 18.17 16.69 -5.24
C GLU A 168 17.71 16.95 -6.68
N LYS A 169 17.22 15.92 -7.38
CA LYS A 169 16.82 16.03 -8.80
C LYS A 169 15.68 17.03 -9.03
N TRP A 170 14.72 17.11 -8.11
CA TRP A 170 13.54 17.96 -8.24
C TRP A 170 13.63 19.23 -7.37
N ASP A 171 14.82 19.55 -6.84
CA ASP A 171 15.04 20.72 -5.99
C ASP A 171 13.96 20.85 -4.90
N ILE A 172 13.86 19.80 -4.08
CA ILE A 172 12.94 19.71 -2.96
C ILE A 172 13.73 19.92 -1.68
N SER A 173 13.47 21.04 -1.02
CA SER A 173 14.19 21.40 0.20
C SER A 173 13.71 20.55 1.39
N ARG A 174 14.52 20.49 2.43
CA ARG A 174 14.13 19.90 3.72
C ARG A 174 12.85 20.54 4.26
N ARG A 175 12.71 21.84 4.10
CA ARG A 175 11.55 22.60 4.56
C ARG A 175 10.28 22.17 3.83
N ASP A 176 10.33 22.01 2.51
CA ASP A 176 9.20 21.53 1.72
C ASP A 176 8.73 20.14 2.21
N MET A 177 9.70 19.25 2.50
CA MET A 177 9.42 17.91 3.01
C MET A 177 8.77 17.90 4.39
N GLU A 178 9.22 18.78 5.28
CA GLU A 178 8.68 18.94 6.64
C GLU A 178 7.26 19.55 6.61
N GLU A 179 6.99 20.52 5.75
CA GLU A 179 5.67 21.11 5.55
C GLU A 179 4.67 20.10 4.97
N PHE A 180 5.10 19.29 4.01
CA PHE A 180 4.32 18.19 3.47
C PHE A 180 3.99 17.17 4.57
N ALA A 181 4.98 16.75 5.37
CA ALA A 181 4.79 15.80 6.46
C ALA A 181 3.82 16.34 7.53
N LEU A 182 3.92 17.62 7.89
CA LEU A 182 2.99 18.27 8.82
C LEU A 182 1.56 18.25 8.26
N THR A 183 1.41 18.55 6.97
CA THR A 183 0.11 18.52 6.27
C THR A 183 -0.48 17.09 6.30
N SER A 184 0.32 16.05 6.06
CA SER A 184 -0.12 14.65 6.15
C SER A 184 -0.66 14.33 7.55
N HIS A 185 0.05 14.72 8.62
CA HIS A 185 -0.45 14.55 9.99
C HIS A 185 -1.76 15.31 10.25
N HIS A 186 -1.86 16.56 9.85
CA HIS A 186 -3.07 17.36 10.05
C HIS A 186 -4.28 16.77 9.29
N ARG A 187 -4.08 16.29 8.05
CA ARG A 187 -5.13 15.63 7.27
C ARG A 187 -5.59 14.33 7.93
N ALA A 188 -4.66 13.50 8.41
CA ALA A 188 -4.98 12.25 9.10
C ALA A 188 -5.74 12.49 10.42
N ILE A 189 -5.31 13.46 11.21
CA ILE A 189 -5.98 13.84 12.47
C ILE A 189 -7.40 14.34 12.18
N ARG A 190 -7.56 15.23 11.20
CA ARG A 190 -8.89 15.72 10.78
C ARG A 190 -9.79 14.56 10.34
N ALA A 191 -9.28 13.63 9.52
CA ALA A 191 -10.04 12.48 9.06
C ALA A 191 -10.51 11.57 10.21
N ILE A 192 -9.64 11.35 11.23
CA ILE A 192 -10.00 10.61 12.43
C ILE A 192 -11.09 11.37 13.23
N ASP A 193 -10.89 12.66 13.47
CA ASP A 193 -11.79 13.47 14.29
C ASP A 193 -13.18 13.64 13.64
N GLU A 194 -13.23 13.67 12.31
CA GLU A 194 -14.48 13.70 11.53
C GLU A 194 -15.08 12.29 11.29
N GLY A 195 -14.44 11.22 11.75
CA GLY A 195 -14.93 9.84 11.60
C GLY A 195 -14.91 9.31 10.17
N ARG A 196 -14.07 9.87 9.27
CA ARG A 196 -14.00 9.47 7.86
C ARG A 196 -13.61 8.00 7.68
N PHE A 197 -12.82 7.45 8.61
CA PHE A 197 -12.38 6.05 8.57
C PHE A 197 -13.34 5.05 9.21
N ALA A 198 -14.46 5.51 9.79
CA ALA A 198 -15.35 4.64 10.58
C ALA A 198 -15.96 3.47 9.77
N ARG A 199 -16.21 3.67 8.46
CA ARG A 199 -16.77 2.62 7.59
C ARG A 199 -15.74 1.62 7.08
N GLU A 200 -14.48 2.02 6.98
CA GLU A 200 -13.42 1.19 6.41
C GLU A 200 -12.64 0.40 7.46
N THR A 201 -12.61 0.89 8.71
CA THR A 201 -11.79 0.34 9.78
C THR A 201 -12.56 -0.67 10.61
N VAL A 202 -11.90 -1.79 10.93
CA VAL A 202 -12.40 -2.84 11.83
C VAL A 202 -11.49 -2.88 13.05
N ALA A 203 -12.02 -2.58 14.23
CA ALA A 203 -11.25 -2.58 15.47
C ALA A 203 -10.62 -3.96 15.73
N TYR A 204 -9.37 -4.00 16.18
CA TYR A 204 -8.68 -5.20 16.60
C TYR A 204 -8.40 -5.14 18.10
N GLY A 205 -9.17 -5.88 18.90
CA GLY A 205 -9.15 -5.74 20.35
C GLY A 205 -9.45 -4.29 20.76
N ASP A 206 -8.57 -3.71 21.56
CA ASP A 206 -8.71 -2.33 22.04
C ASP A 206 -8.20 -1.26 21.04
N VAL A 207 -7.63 -1.68 19.92
CA VAL A 207 -7.12 -0.76 18.88
C VAL A 207 -8.27 -0.40 17.95
N THR A 208 -8.83 0.79 18.13
CA THR A 208 -10.02 1.28 17.41
C THR A 208 -9.72 2.37 16.38
N ALA A 209 -8.51 2.93 16.38
CA ALA A 209 -8.08 3.99 15.47
C ALA A 209 -6.61 3.85 15.11
N ASP A 210 -6.22 4.48 14.01
CA ASP A 210 -4.83 4.53 13.56
C ASP A 210 -3.92 5.21 14.61
N GLU A 211 -2.83 4.54 15.00
CA GLU A 211 -1.96 4.96 16.09
C GLU A 211 -0.81 5.91 15.65
N GLY A 212 -0.63 6.07 14.34
CA GLY A 212 0.50 6.81 13.76
C GLY A 212 0.43 8.33 13.85
N PRO A 213 -0.77 8.98 13.69
CA PRO A 213 -0.87 10.43 13.61
C PRO A 213 -0.43 11.15 14.89
N ARG A 214 0.46 12.15 14.74
CA ARG A 214 1.07 12.86 15.86
C ARG A 214 0.44 14.24 16.03
N ARG A 215 -0.45 14.36 17.02
CA ARG A 215 -1.19 15.61 17.30
C ARG A 215 -0.34 16.77 17.78
N ASP A 216 0.82 16.48 18.33
CA ASP A 216 1.74 17.47 18.91
C ASP A 216 2.95 17.77 18.03
N THR A 217 2.96 17.31 16.77
CA THR A 217 4.07 17.59 15.85
C THR A 217 4.03 19.02 15.34
N THR A 218 5.21 19.63 15.21
CA THR A 218 5.38 21.00 14.69
C THR A 218 6.62 21.06 13.80
N LEU A 219 6.72 22.09 12.97
CA LEU A 219 7.88 22.31 12.12
C LEU A 219 9.17 22.51 12.92
N GLU A 220 9.10 23.14 14.10
CA GLU A 220 10.24 23.33 14.99
C GLU A 220 10.76 21.99 15.52
N LYS A 221 9.84 21.07 15.90
CA LYS A 221 10.22 19.72 16.32
C LYS A 221 10.86 18.93 15.18
N MET A 222 10.30 19.04 13.96
CA MET A 222 10.85 18.38 12.77
C MET A 222 12.23 18.92 12.39
N ALA A 223 12.43 20.25 12.42
CA ALA A 223 13.70 20.89 12.10
C ALA A 223 14.84 20.44 13.02
N GLY A 224 14.52 20.06 14.28
CA GLY A 224 15.49 19.53 15.25
C GLY A 224 15.95 18.09 14.98
N LEU A 225 15.33 17.35 14.04
CA LEU A 225 15.68 15.96 13.77
C LEU A 225 16.98 15.83 12.96
N ARG A 226 17.74 14.80 13.26
CA ARG A 226 18.94 14.46 12.48
C ARG A 226 18.55 13.78 11.18
N PRO A 227 19.27 14.04 10.07
CA PRO A 227 19.12 13.25 8.85
C PRO A 227 19.37 11.77 9.12
N VAL A 228 18.66 10.91 8.40
CA VAL A 228 18.82 9.43 8.47
C VAL A 228 20.09 8.96 7.76
N VAL A 229 20.61 9.78 6.84
CA VAL A 229 21.91 9.58 6.17
C VAL A 229 22.75 10.82 6.45
N GLU A 230 24.01 10.63 6.82
CA GLU A 230 24.93 11.72 7.10
C GLU A 230 25.10 12.63 5.88
N GLY A 231 25.03 13.95 6.11
CA GLY A 231 25.08 14.96 5.04
C GLY A 231 23.81 15.08 4.19
N GLY A 232 22.80 14.23 4.41
CA GLY A 232 21.53 14.28 3.68
C GLY A 232 20.50 15.24 4.30
N THR A 233 19.35 15.33 3.64
CA THR A 233 18.20 16.15 4.07
C THR A 233 17.00 15.33 4.55
N ILE A 234 16.98 14.02 4.25
CA ILE A 234 15.90 13.11 4.64
C ILE A 234 15.95 12.82 6.13
N THR A 235 14.85 13.06 6.84
CA THR A 235 14.72 12.78 8.28
C THR A 235 13.61 11.78 8.55
N ALA A 236 13.50 11.29 9.78
CA ALA A 236 12.39 10.44 10.19
C ALA A 236 11.01 11.13 10.06
N ALA A 237 10.96 12.48 10.14
CA ALA A 237 9.70 13.21 9.99
C ALA A 237 9.14 13.17 8.57
N CYS A 238 9.99 13.11 7.54
CA CYS A 238 9.58 13.06 6.14
C CYS A 238 9.60 11.64 5.54
N SER A 239 9.62 10.62 6.41
CA SER A 239 9.63 9.20 6.07
C SER A 239 8.38 8.51 6.60
N SER A 240 7.88 7.49 5.89
CA SER A 240 6.78 6.66 6.37
C SER A 240 7.13 5.93 7.66
N GLN A 241 6.11 5.65 8.49
CA GLN A 241 6.31 4.97 9.75
C GLN A 241 6.35 3.44 9.57
N VAL A 242 7.21 2.77 10.34
CA VAL A 242 7.17 1.32 10.54
C VAL A 242 5.87 0.97 11.26
N SER A 243 5.09 0.04 10.71
CA SER A 243 3.71 -0.16 11.11
C SER A 243 3.24 -1.60 10.95
N ASP A 244 2.13 -1.91 11.60
CA ASP A 244 1.50 -3.21 11.60
C ASP A 244 0.05 -3.06 11.11
N GLY A 245 -0.47 -4.04 10.35
CA GLY A 245 -1.85 -3.98 9.89
C GLY A 245 -2.18 -4.94 8.76
N ALA A 246 -3.47 -5.01 8.45
CA ALA A 246 -4.02 -5.80 7.35
C ALA A 246 -5.16 -5.06 6.65
N ALA A 247 -5.38 -5.38 5.37
CA ALA A 247 -6.52 -4.89 4.59
C ALA A 247 -6.93 -5.93 3.56
N ALA A 248 -8.22 -5.95 3.21
CA ALA A 248 -8.76 -6.88 2.23
C ALA A 248 -9.87 -6.25 1.40
N LEU A 249 -9.96 -6.68 0.14
CA LEU A 249 -10.98 -6.28 -0.84
C LEU A 249 -11.60 -7.53 -1.47
N LEU A 250 -12.89 -7.47 -1.79
CA LEU A 250 -13.57 -8.51 -2.55
C LEU A 250 -13.76 -8.03 -3.99
N ILE A 251 -13.25 -8.81 -4.94
CA ILE A 251 -13.27 -8.54 -6.37
C ILE A 251 -14.20 -9.54 -7.05
N ALA A 252 -15.16 -9.03 -7.83
CA ALA A 252 -16.18 -9.83 -8.46
C ALA A 252 -16.32 -9.53 -9.95
N SER A 253 -16.69 -10.55 -10.74
CA SER A 253 -17.19 -10.42 -12.11
C SER A 253 -18.64 -9.96 -12.13
N GLU A 254 -19.15 -9.53 -13.30
CA GLU A 254 -20.58 -9.28 -13.51
C GLU A 254 -21.44 -10.52 -13.17
N ARG A 255 -20.92 -11.72 -13.48
CA ARG A 255 -21.58 -12.99 -13.19
C ARG A 255 -21.71 -13.18 -11.68
N ALA A 256 -20.61 -13.07 -10.93
CA ALA A 256 -20.63 -13.23 -9.47
C ALA A 256 -21.51 -12.16 -8.79
N VAL A 257 -21.46 -10.90 -9.28
CA VAL A 257 -22.35 -9.83 -8.80
C VAL A 257 -23.83 -10.25 -8.92
N ALA A 258 -24.24 -10.77 -10.08
CA ALA A 258 -25.62 -11.19 -10.30
C ALA A 258 -25.97 -12.47 -9.51
N GLU A 259 -25.10 -13.48 -9.48
CA GLU A 259 -25.33 -14.76 -8.84
C GLU A 259 -25.44 -14.66 -7.32
N HIS A 260 -24.60 -13.84 -6.70
CA HIS A 260 -24.54 -13.67 -5.25
C HIS A 260 -25.28 -12.41 -4.75
N GLY A 261 -25.96 -11.65 -5.63
CA GLY A 261 -26.70 -10.46 -5.26
C GLY A 261 -25.81 -9.34 -4.67
N LEU A 262 -24.57 -9.24 -5.12
CA LEU A 262 -23.60 -8.27 -4.62
C LEU A 262 -23.86 -6.86 -5.18
N THR A 263 -23.41 -5.84 -4.47
CA THR A 263 -23.50 -4.45 -4.93
C THR A 263 -22.11 -3.94 -5.33
N PRO A 264 -21.85 -3.71 -6.63
CA PRO A 264 -20.59 -3.14 -7.08
C PRO A 264 -20.42 -1.72 -6.55
N ARG A 265 -19.29 -1.43 -5.94
CA ARG A 265 -18.96 -0.09 -5.41
C ARG A 265 -18.09 0.71 -6.38
N ALA A 266 -17.16 0.03 -7.03
CA ALA A 266 -16.32 0.61 -8.08
C ALA A 266 -15.94 -0.43 -9.13
N ARG A 267 -15.74 0.02 -10.35
CA ARG A 267 -15.14 -0.75 -11.43
C ARG A 267 -13.63 -0.53 -11.45
N VAL A 268 -12.85 -1.57 -11.65
CA VAL A 268 -11.43 -1.48 -11.94
C VAL A 268 -11.26 -0.99 -13.38
N HIS A 269 -11.00 0.29 -13.54
CA HIS A 269 -10.93 0.94 -14.85
C HIS A 269 -9.58 0.71 -15.56
N HIS A 270 -8.48 0.69 -14.81
CA HIS A 270 -7.13 0.48 -15.36
C HIS A 270 -6.18 -0.13 -14.32
N LEU A 271 -5.31 -1.00 -14.80
CA LEU A 271 -4.21 -1.60 -14.06
C LEU A 271 -2.93 -1.52 -14.89
N SER A 272 -1.85 -1.08 -14.29
CA SER A 272 -0.52 -1.19 -14.91
C SER A 272 0.60 -1.22 -13.88
N VAL A 273 1.74 -1.80 -14.30
CA VAL A 273 2.99 -1.82 -13.55
C VAL A 273 4.09 -1.34 -14.47
N ARG A 274 5.00 -0.52 -13.96
CA ARG A 274 6.16 -0.01 -14.70
C ARG A 274 7.42 -0.10 -13.88
N GLY A 275 8.53 -0.37 -14.56
CA GLY A 275 9.87 -0.26 -14.01
C GLY A 275 10.53 1.04 -14.45
N GLU A 276 11.47 1.54 -13.65
CA GLU A 276 12.30 2.71 -13.87
C GLU A 276 13.69 2.47 -13.23
N ASP A 277 14.51 3.48 -13.07
CA ASP A 277 15.85 3.45 -12.49
C ASP A 277 15.86 2.81 -11.08
N PRO A 278 16.47 1.64 -10.88
CA PRO A 278 16.47 0.96 -9.60
C PRO A 278 17.37 1.63 -8.54
N ILE A 279 18.29 2.50 -8.94
CA ILE A 279 19.15 3.25 -8.00
C ILE A 279 18.36 4.40 -7.38
N ARG A 280 17.67 5.20 -8.20
CA ARG A 280 16.74 6.22 -7.72
C ARG A 280 15.49 5.62 -7.11
N MET A 281 15.16 4.38 -7.48
CA MET A 281 14.18 3.48 -6.88
C MET A 281 12.75 4.02 -6.77
N LEU A 282 12.54 5.22 -6.24
CA LEU A 282 11.24 5.67 -5.77
C LEU A 282 10.54 6.65 -6.72
N SER A 283 11.13 6.95 -7.91
CA SER A 283 10.56 7.86 -8.90
C SER A 283 9.60 7.19 -9.91
N ALA A 284 9.50 5.86 -9.89
CA ALA A 284 8.67 5.09 -10.82
C ALA A 284 7.17 5.49 -10.88
N PRO A 285 6.51 5.99 -9.81
CA PRO A 285 5.14 6.50 -9.89
C PRO A 285 4.94 7.58 -10.96
N ILE A 286 5.95 8.39 -11.26
CA ILE A 286 5.89 9.45 -12.26
C ILE A 286 5.63 8.88 -13.67
N PRO A 287 6.54 8.09 -14.27
CA PRO A 287 6.30 7.50 -15.59
C PRO A 287 5.15 6.49 -15.60
N ALA A 288 4.87 5.83 -14.48
CA ALA A 288 3.75 4.89 -14.38
C ALA A 288 2.40 5.60 -14.49
N THR A 289 2.23 6.76 -13.81
CA THR A 289 1.03 7.59 -13.90
C THR A 289 0.86 8.12 -15.33
N ALA A 290 1.91 8.67 -15.94
CA ALA A 290 1.86 9.17 -17.31
C ALA A 290 1.43 8.06 -18.30
N TYR A 291 1.94 6.84 -18.11
CA TYR A 291 1.53 5.68 -18.91
C TYR A 291 0.04 5.34 -18.71
N ALA A 292 -0.45 5.28 -17.47
CA ALA A 292 -1.84 4.95 -17.18
C ALA A 292 -2.81 5.98 -17.78
N LEU A 293 -2.53 7.26 -17.60
CA LEU A 293 -3.32 8.36 -18.20
C LEU A 293 -3.34 8.28 -19.73
N LYS A 294 -2.18 8.04 -20.35
CA LYS A 294 -2.10 7.85 -21.81
C LYS A 294 -2.93 6.65 -22.29
N LYS A 295 -2.92 5.54 -21.54
CA LYS A 295 -3.63 4.30 -21.90
C LYS A 295 -5.14 4.44 -21.78
N THR A 296 -5.62 5.18 -20.79
CA THR A 296 -7.05 5.39 -20.54
C THR A 296 -7.63 6.57 -21.32
N GLY A 297 -6.78 7.47 -21.82
CA GLY A 297 -7.21 8.75 -22.40
C GLY A 297 -7.67 9.77 -21.37
N LEU A 298 -7.52 9.48 -20.07
CA LEU A 298 -7.83 10.42 -18.99
C LEU A 298 -6.71 11.46 -18.84
N THR A 299 -7.08 12.66 -18.42
CA THR A 299 -6.12 13.67 -17.94
C THR A 299 -6.02 13.60 -16.42
N ILE A 300 -4.98 14.18 -15.84
CA ILE A 300 -4.83 14.23 -14.39
C ILE A 300 -5.99 15.01 -13.75
N ASP A 301 -6.52 16.03 -14.41
CA ASP A 301 -7.65 16.84 -13.94
C ASP A 301 -8.97 16.06 -13.91
N ALA A 302 -9.08 14.98 -14.68
CA ALA A 302 -10.24 14.10 -14.69
C ALA A 302 -10.24 13.11 -13.50
N ILE A 303 -9.13 13.04 -12.76
CA ILE A 303 -9.02 12.23 -11.54
C ILE A 303 -9.51 13.08 -10.36
N ASP A 304 -10.56 12.60 -9.69
CA ASP A 304 -11.17 13.32 -8.56
C ASP A 304 -10.32 13.20 -7.28
N LEU A 305 -9.77 12.00 -7.03
CA LEU A 305 -8.95 11.70 -5.85
C LEU A 305 -7.75 10.84 -6.22
N VAL A 306 -6.63 11.10 -5.56
CA VAL A 306 -5.40 10.31 -5.69
C VAL A 306 -4.93 9.83 -4.32
N GLU A 307 -4.63 8.54 -4.22
CA GLU A 307 -3.85 7.96 -3.13
C GLU A 307 -2.47 7.55 -3.67
N ILE A 308 -1.45 8.32 -3.36
CA ILE A 308 -0.05 8.00 -3.64
C ILE A 308 0.68 7.68 -2.32
N ASN A 309 1.34 6.53 -2.25
CA ASN A 309 2.02 6.14 -1.01
C ASN A 309 3.14 7.12 -0.63
N GLU A 310 3.07 7.65 0.58
CA GLU A 310 4.06 8.56 1.16
C GLU A 310 5.23 7.78 1.77
N ALA A 311 5.95 6.97 0.95
CA ALA A 311 7.14 6.30 1.45
C ALA A 311 8.14 7.31 2.02
N PHE A 312 8.30 8.42 1.31
CA PHE A 312 9.05 9.64 1.71
C PHE A 312 8.38 10.86 1.07
N ALA A 313 8.42 11.99 1.75
CA ALA A 313 7.83 13.24 1.25
C ALA A 313 8.31 13.64 -0.17
N PRO A 314 9.63 13.53 -0.53
CA PRO A 314 10.08 13.92 -1.85
C PRO A 314 9.49 13.07 -2.99
N VAL A 315 9.03 11.84 -2.72
CA VAL A 315 8.36 11.00 -3.72
C VAL A 315 7.07 11.66 -4.19
N VAL A 316 6.23 12.08 -3.27
CA VAL A 316 4.95 12.73 -3.59
C VAL A 316 5.17 14.13 -4.15
N LEU A 317 6.09 14.90 -3.58
CA LEU A 317 6.39 16.25 -4.05
C LEU A 317 6.95 16.26 -5.49
N ALA A 318 7.84 15.31 -5.83
CA ALA A 318 8.32 15.16 -7.20
C ALA A 318 7.20 14.73 -8.15
N TRP A 319 6.34 13.81 -7.72
CA TRP A 319 5.18 13.36 -8.50
C TRP A 319 4.20 14.51 -8.76
N LEU A 320 3.91 15.35 -7.77
CA LEU A 320 3.08 16.56 -7.91
C LEU A 320 3.69 17.54 -8.94
N LYS A 321 5.01 17.81 -8.83
CA LYS A 321 5.72 18.69 -9.79
C LYS A 321 5.62 18.19 -11.23
N GLU A 322 5.73 16.88 -11.45
CA GLU A 322 5.74 16.28 -12.80
C GLU A 322 4.34 16.08 -13.41
N THR A 323 3.34 15.80 -12.58
CA THR A 323 1.99 15.53 -13.05
C THR A 323 1.11 16.77 -13.13
N GLY A 324 1.44 17.81 -12.35
CA GLY A 324 0.59 19.00 -12.19
C GLY A 324 -0.72 18.73 -11.46
N ALA A 325 -0.82 17.59 -10.74
CA ALA A 325 -2.00 17.27 -9.97
C ALA A 325 -2.29 18.31 -8.88
N ASP A 326 -3.57 18.59 -8.63
CA ASP A 326 -4.00 19.46 -7.54
C ASP A 326 -3.67 18.79 -6.18
N PRO A 327 -2.80 19.39 -5.34
CA PRO A 327 -2.45 18.84 -4.03
C PRO A 327 -3.65 18.62 -3.09
N GLU A 328 -4.75 19.37 -3.30
CA GLU A 328 -5.96 19.23 -2.49
C GLU A 328 -6.80 17.98 -2.84
N ARG A 329 -6.46 17.29 -3.94
CA ARG A 329 -7.04 16.01 -4.35
C ARG A 329 -6.14 14.81 -4.02
N VAL A 330 -4.96 15.04 -3.47
CA VAL A 330 -3.94 14.01 -3.22
C VAL A 330 -3.84 13.73 -1.72
N ASN A 331 -4.00 12.46 -1.31
CA ASN A 331 -3.89 12.00 0.08
C ASN A 331 -4.71 12.89 1.05
N VAL A 332 -5.96 13.12 0.70
CA VAL A 332 -6.84 14.09 1.39
C VAL A 332 -7.11 13.75 2.85
N ASN A 333 -6.89 12.48 3.23
CA ASN A 333 -7.03 11.97 4.58
C ASN A 333 -5.67 11.67 5.26
N GLY A 334 -4.58 12.30 4.75
CA GLY A 334 -3.22 11.96 5.15
C GLY A 334 -2.73 10.66 4.51
N GLY A 335 -1.44 10.37 4.63
CA GLY A 335 -0.82 9.19 4.03
C GLY A 335 0.15 8.49 4.98
N ALA A 336 1.07 7.72 4.42
CA ALA A 336 1.94 6.81 5.18
C ALA A 336 2.90 7.50 6.16
N ILE A 337 3.22 8.77 5.96
CA ILE A 337 4.01 9.57 6.91
C ILE A 337 3.24 9.73 8.23
N ALA A 338 1.94 9.96 8.14
CA ALA A 338 1.07 10.11 9.31
C ALA A 338 0.48 8.78 9.76
N LEU A 339 -0.18 8.05 8.86
CA LEU A 339 -0.96 6.85 9.16
C LEU A 339 -0.08 5.59 9.33
N GLY A 340 1.07 5.54 8.64
CA GLY A 340 1.93 4.37 8.65
C GLY A 340 1.92 3.56 7.36
N HIS A 341 2.91 2.64 7.24
CA HIS A 341 3.17 1.86 6.04
C HIS A 341 3.44 0.39 6.36
N PRO A 342 2.41 -0.38 6.75
CA PRO A 342 2.54 -1.84 6.83
C PRO A 342 2.71 -2.39 5.42
N LEU A 343 3.96 -2.66 5.01
CA LEU A 343 4.39 -2.84 3.61
C LEU A 343 3.44 -3.73 2.79
N GLY A 344 3.24 -4.97 3.24
CA GLY A 344 2.40 -5.94 2.54
C GLY A 344 0.91 -5.55 2.47
N ALA A 345 0.40 -4.76 3.42
CA ALA A 345 -1.00 -4.37 3.50
C ALA A 345 -1.30 -3.01 2.84
N THR A 346 -0.28 -2.17 2.61
CA THR A 346 -0.48 -0.76 2.25
C THR A 346 -1.27 -0.58 0.96
N GLY A 347 -1.01 -1.36 -0.08
CA GLY A 347 -1.74 -1.22 -1.35
C GLY A 347 -3.25 -1.41 -1.19
N ALA A 348 -3.66 -2.43 -0.44
CA ALA A 348 -5.07 -2.68 -0.13
C ALA A 348 -5.64 -1.59 0.80
N ARG A 349 -4.85 -1.10 1.78
CA ARG A 349 -5.26 0.00 2.67
C ARG A 349 -5.52 1.29 1.88
N LEU A 350 -4.63 1.67 0.96
CA LEU A 350 -4.80 2.85 0.11
C LEU A 350 -6.07 2.75 -0.75
N MET A 351 -6.31 1.58 -1.37
CA MET A 351 -7.51 1.37 -2.18
C MET A 351 -8.78 1.42 -1.33
N THR A 352 -8.74 0.85 -0.12
CA THR A 352 -9.87 0.91 0.81
C THR A 352 -10.21 2.36 1.16
N THR A 353 -9.22 3.16 1.53
CA THR A 353 -9.42 4.60 1.83
C THR A 353 -9.90 5.38 0.60
N LEU A 354 -9.28 5.14 -0.56
CA LEU A 354 -9.66 5.80 -1.82
C LEU A 354 -11.14 5.53 -2.18
N LEU A 355 -11.56 4.28 -2.09
CA LEU A 355 -12.95 3.88 -2.39
C LEU A 355 -13.96 4.58 -1.48
N HIS A 356 -13.72 4.52 -0.16
CA HIS A 356 -14.62 5.16 0.82
C HIS A 356 -14.66 6.68 0.68
N GLU A 357 -13.54 7.31 0.34
CA GLU A 357 -13.47 8.75 0.14
C GLU A 357 -14.13 9.18 -1.17
N LEU A 358 -14.01 8.41 -2.26
CA LEU A 358 -14.79 8.63 -3.49
C LEU A 358 -16.29 8.58 -3.22
N GLU A 359 -16.75 7.61 -2.44
CA GLU A 359 -18.17 7.53 -2.03
C GLU A 359 -18.60 8.74 -1.20
N ARG A 360 -17.77 9.15 -0.23
CA ARG A 360 -18.06 10.27 0.66
C ARG A 360 -18.15 11.60 -0.10
N THR A 361 -17.29 11.80 -1.09
CA THR A 361 -17.20 13.08 -1.85
C THR A 361 -18.05 13.09 -3.11
N GLY A 362 -18.55 11.94 -3.56
CA GLY A 362 -19.24 11.79 -4.83
C GLY A 362 -18.30 11.81 -6.05
N GLY A 363 -16.99 11.69 -5.86
CA GLY A 363 -16.01 11.61 -6.92
C GLY A 363 -16.22 10.37 -7.80
N ARG A 364 -15.85 10.45 -9.07
CA ARG A 364 -15.98 9.36 -10.04
C ARG A 364 -14.71 8.55 -10.21
N TYR A 365 -13.61 9.19 -10.53
CA TYR A 365 -12.33 8.52 -10.78
C TYR A 365 -11.36 8.69 -9.63
N GLY A 366 -10.82 7.56 -9.16
CA GLY A 366 -9.73 7.52 -8.21
C GLY A 366 -8.49 6.88 -8.80
N LEU A 367 -7.32 7.43 -8.52
CA LEU A 367 -6.02 6.89 -8.92
C LEU A 367 -5.23 6.48 -7.68
N GLN A 368 -4.74 5.26 -7.66
CA GLN A 368 -3.78 4.78 -6.67
C GLN A 368 -2.44 4.47 -7.31
N THR A 369 -1.35 4.91 -6.70
CA THR A 369 0.01 4.55 -7.11
C THR A 369 0.96 4.47 -5.93
N MET A 370 2.05 3.74 -6.08
CA MET A 370 3.10 3.66 -5.07
C MET A 370 4.45 3.29 -5.69
N CYS A 371 5.51 3.80 -5.08
CA CYS A 371 6.87 3.39 -5.37
C CYS A 371 7.21 2.07 -4.69
N GLU A 372 8.02 1.24 -5.34
CA GLU A 372 8.36 -0.10 -4.89
C GLU A 372 9.87 -0.33 -4.99
N GLY A 373 10.38 -1.16 -4.09
CA GLY A 373 11.78 -1.59 -4.14
C GLY A 373 12.15 -2.13 -5.53
N GLY A 374 13.38 -1.83 -5.98
CA GLY A 374 13.84 -2.20 -7.31
C GLY A 374 13.44 -1.25 -8.44
N GLY A 375 12.88 -0.07 -8.13
CA GLY A 375 12.53 0.94 -9.13
C GLY A 375 11.26 0.59 -9.90
N GLN A 376 10.20 0.23 -9.23
CA GLN A 376 8.93 -0.15 -9.83
C GLN A 376 7.78 0.69 -9.27
N ALA A 377 6.64 0.70 -9.95
CA ALA A 377 5.39 1.27 -9.47
C ALA A 377 4.16 0.59 -10.09
N ASN A 378 3.17 0.32 -9.26
CA ASN A 378 1.80 -0.01 -9.67
C ASN A 378 0.99 1.28 -9.86
N VAL A 379 0.07 1.27 -10.81
CA VAL A 379 -1.02 2.24 -10.94
C VAL A 379 -2.33 1.51 -11.11
N THR A 380 -3.31 1.89 -10.30
CA THR A 380 -4.69 1.45 -10.41
C THR A 380 -5.60 2.67 -10.59
N ILE A 381 -6.47 2.66 -11.59
CA ILE A 381 -7.55 3.66 -11.69
C ILE A 381 -8.86 2.91 -11.48
N VAL A 382 -9.68 3.41 -10.56
CA VAL A 382 -11.02 2.91 -10.31
C VAL A 382 -12.06 3.96 -10.68
N GLU A 383 -13.22 3.47 -11.11
CA GLU A 383 -14.40 4.30 -11.38
C GLU A 383 -15.48 3.93 -10.37
N ARG A 384 -15.89 4.87 -9.51
CA ARG A 384 -17.01 4.68 -8.58
C ARG A 384 -18.32 4.57 -9.36
N LEU A 385 -19.17 3.66 -8.94
CA LEU A 385 -20.49 3.40 -9.53
C LEU A 385 -21.64 4.08 -8.76
#